data_71f2d49175bc2f96d421c1a2d32342f5
#
_entry.id   71f2d49175bc2f96d421c1a2d32342f5
#
_cell.length_a   1.000
_cell.length_b   1.000
_cell.length_c   1.000
_cell.angle_alpha   90.00
_cell.angle_beta   90.00
_cell.angle_gamma   90.00
#
_symmetry.space_group_name_H-M   'P 1'
#
loop_
_entity.id
_entity.type
_entity.pdbx_description
1 polymer ?
#
loop_
_entity_poly.entity_id
_entity_poly.type
_entity_poly.pdbx_seq_one_letter_code
_entity_poly.pdbx_strand_id
1 'polypeptide(L)'
;MPLLNAEYYYAASIYNNAFGSYKQKDVIAEFDHFKQQYPKSGYIKYLEPKVAPVVAFFTSNSTLPPNAAYINDYAGINTLNELIKKFPGKKLYFDVWATWCGSCRDEFKYKDELYKLMKANDIMVIYVSVDDDERDETWRKMISHYKLEGQHIRANKMLDKNLRLTFSGKGGIALPWYFLVDSKGEIAVKYAAPPSDMAKFEADIQKMKD
;
A
#
# COMPACT_ATOMS: atom_id res chain seq x y z
N MET A 1 15.64 -37.49 11.41
CA MET A 1 14.48 -37.18 10.55
C MET A 1 14.86 -37.52 9.10
N PRO A 2 13.98 -38.18 8.35
CA PRO A 2 14.28 -38.50 6.95
C PRO A 2 14.52 -37.22 6.15
N LEU A 3 15.52 -37.21 5.26
CA LEU A 3 15.89 -36.09 4.38
C LEU A 3 14.71 -35.61 3.51
N LEU A 4 13.76 -36.50 3.19
CA LEU A 4 12.53 -36.19 2.47
C LEU A 4 11.67 -35.09 3.15
N ASN A 5 11.73 -34.97 4.49
CA ASN A 5 10.97 -33.94 5.19
C ASN A 5 11.60 -32.53 5.03
N ALA A 6 12.93 -32.42 4.96
CA ALA A 6 13.61 -31.13 4.85
C ALA A 6 13.33 -30.45 3.49
N GLU A 7 13.42 -31.21 2.38
CA GLU A 7 13.07 -30.75 1.04
C GLU A 7 11.60 -30.28 0.96
N TYR A 8 10.67 -31.09 1.50
CA TYR A 8 9.25 -30.76 1.53
C TYR A 8 8.98 -29.46 2.30
N TYR A 9 9.50 -29.36 3.54
CA TYR A 9 9.27 -28.16 4.36
C TYR A 9 9.88 -26.92 3.77
N TYR A 10 11.04 -27.02 3.13
CA TYR A 10 11.63 -25.88 2.43
C TYR A 10 10.79 -25.45 1.22
N ALA A 11 10.35 -26.41 0.41
CA ALA A 11 9.45 -26.13 -0.71
C ALA A 11 8.12 -25.51 -0.24
N ALA A 12 7.53 -26.03 0.85
CA ALA A 12 6.29 -25.51 1.43
C ALA A 12 6.47 -24.08 1.96
N SER A 13 7.61 -23.76 2.58
CA SER A 13 7.94 -22.39 3.01
C SER A 13 7.96 -21.42 1.83
N ILE A 14 8.70 -21.77 0.76
CA ILE A 14 8.77 -20.95 -0.46
C ILE A 14 7.38 -20.77 -1.07
N TYR A 15 6.60 -21.85 -1.18
CA TYR A 15 5.24 -21.79 -1.73
C TYR A 15 4.35 -20.83 -0.95
N ASN A 16 4.36 -20.93 0.38
CA ASN A 16 3.54 -20.07 1.24
C ASN A 16 3.99 -18.60 1.17
N ASN A 17 5.30 -18.34 1.14
CA ASN A 17 5.85 -16.99 1.03
C ASN A 17 5.55 -16.38 -0.35
N ALA A 18 5.61 -17.16 -1.42
CA ALA A 18 5.27 -16.70 -2.76
C ALA A 18 3.76 -16.52 -2.97
N PHE A 19 2.94 -17.31 -2.25
CA PHE A 19 1.48 -17.25 -2.33
C PHE A 19 0.89 -16.14 -1.47
N GLY A 20 1.64 -15.64 -0.49
CA GLY A 20 1.23 -14.56 0.41
C GLY A 20 0.78 -13.31 -0.33
N SER A 21 -0.06 -12.52 0.34
CA SER A 21 -0.64 -11.29 -0.20
C SER A 21 0.38 -10.17 -0.46
N TYR A 22 1.63 -10.33 -0.02
CA TYR A 22 2.73 -9.41 -0.29
C TYR A 22 3.80 -10.11 -1.11
N LYS A 23 4.37 -9.36 -2.02
CA LYS A 23 5.49 -9.85 -2.83
C LYS A 23 6.77 -9.68 -2.00
N GLN A 24 7.17 -10.76 -1.34
CA GLN A 24 8.40 -10.80 -0.54
C GLN A 24 9.58 -11.06 -1.47
N LYS A 25 10.49 -10.10 -1.55
CA LYS A 25 11.68 -10.20 -2.41
C LYS A 25 12.56 -11.40 -2.04
N ASP A 26 12.63 -11.71 -0.76
CA ASP A 26 13.47 -12.79 -0.21
C ASP A 26 13.11 -14.17 -0.79
N VAL A 27 11.86 -14.38 -1.17
CA VAL A 27 11.42 -15.65 -1.77
C VAL A 27 12.16 -15.99 -3.07
N ILE A 28 12.69 -14.96 -3.77
CA ILE A 28 13.49 -15.15 -5.00
C ILE A 28 14.80 -15.83 -4.65
N ALA A 29 15.52 -15.28 -3.66
CA ALA A 29 16.79 -15.85 -3.19
C ALA A 29 16.58 -17.24 -2.55
N GLU A 30 15.51 -17.42 -1.78
CA GLU A 30 15.14 -18.73 -1.20
C GLU A 30 14.89 -19.77 -2.29
N PHE A 31 14.20 -19.42 -3.37
CA PHE A 31 13.94 -20.33 -4.49
C PHE A 31 15.21 -20.66 -5.26
N ASP A 32 16.10 -19.70 -5.49
CA ASP A 32 17.38 -19.94 -6.13
C ASP A 32 18.27 -20.86 -5.29
N HIS A 33 18.31 -20.66 -3.97
CA HIS A 33 19.02 -21.56 -3.06
C HIS A 33 18.41 -22.96 -3.03
N PHE A 34 17.07 -23.05 -3.04
CA PHE A 34 16.37 -24.35 -3.12
C PHE A 34 16.77 -25.13 -4.40
N LYS A 35 16.80 -24.47 -5.57
CA LYS A 35 17.22 -25.10 -6.83
C LYS A 35 18.68 -25.58 -6.79
N GLN A 36 19.56 -24.83 -6.11
CA GLN A 36 20.96 -25.25 -5.93
C GLN A 36 21.08 -26.47 -5.01
N GLN A 37 20.33 -26.49 -3.90
CA GLN A 37 20.39 -27.58 -2.93
C GLN A 37 19.68 -28.84 -3.41
N TYR A 38 18.58 -28.68 -4.16
CA TYR A 38 17.74 -29.79 -4.65
C TYR A 38 17.51 -29.71 -6.18
N PRO A 39 18.57 -29.81 -7.02
CA PRO A 39 18.47 -29.54 -8.46
C PRO A 39 17.56 -30.51 -9.23
N LYS A 40 17.25 -31.67 -8.63
CA LYS A 40 16.37 -32.69 -9.23
C LYS A 40 15.00 -32.75 -8.52
N SER A 41 14.69 -31.75 -7.69
CA SER A 41 13.44 -31.73 -6.94
C SER A 41 12.20 -31.67 -7.83
N GLY A 42 11.27 -32.56 -7.59
CA GLY A 42 9.95 -32.53 -8.22
C GLY A 42 9.09 -31.32 -7.84
N TYR A 43 9.47 -30.58 -6.76
CA TYR A 43 8.76 -29.41 -6.31
C TYR A 43 9.05 -28.16 -7.18
N ILE A 44 10.18 -28.08 -7.89
CA ILE A 44 10.56 -26.93 -8.70
C ILE A 44 9.44 -26.52 -9.66
N LYS A 45 8.84 -27.49 -10.36
CA LYS A 45 7.75 -27.24 -11.32
C LYS A 45 6.49 -26.64 -10.70
N TYR A 46 6.29 -26.81 -9.38
CA TYR A 46 5.15 -26.23 -8.65
C TYR A 46 5.49 -24.85 -8.04
N LEU A 47 6.75 -24.65 -7.68
CA LEU A 47 7.24 -23.38 -7.10
C LEU A 47 7.43 -22.31 -8.17
N GLU A 48 8.00 -22.67 -9.31
CA GLU A 48 8.33 -21.73 -10.38
C GLU A 48 7.15 -20.84 -10.83
N PRO A 49 5.94 -21.38 -11.10
CA PRO A 49 4.78 -20.55 -11.45
C PRO A 49 4.32 -19.62 -10.32
N LYS A 50 4.69 -19.89 -9.08
CA LYS A 50 4.37 -19.05 -7.92
C LYS A 50 5.41 -17.96 -7.69
N VAL A 51 6.68 -18.28 -7.92
CA VAL A 51 7.79 -17.32 -7.74
C VAL A 51 7.94 -16.39 -8.95
N ALA A 52 7.65 -16.85 -10.17
CA ALA A 52 7.77 -16.04 -11.37
C ALA A 52 7.04 -14.67 -11.31
N PRO A 53 5.79 -14.55 -10.80
CA PRO A 53 5.15 -13.26 -10.63
C PRO A 53 5.87 -12.33 -9.64
N VAL A 54 6.54 -12.89 -8.62
CA VAL A 54 7.33 -12.11 -7.66
C VAL A 54 8.59 -11.57 -8.34
N VAL A 55 9.28 -12.44 -9.12
CA VAL A 55 10.42 -12.01 -9.94
C VAL A 55 9.99 -10.89 -10.90
N ALA A 56 8.93 -11.10 -11.67
CA ALA A 56 8.42 -10.10 -12.61
C ALA A 56 8.10 -8.76 -11.94
N PHE A 57 7.52 -8.80 -10.73
CA PHE A 57 7.25 -7.59 -9.95
C PHE A 57 8.54 -6.83 -9.59
N PHE A 58 9.57 -7.52 -9.09
CA PHE A 58 10.81 -6.87 -8.65
C PHE A 58 11.75 -6.51 -9.80
N THR A 59 11.64 -7.14 -10.96
CA THR A 59 12.42 -6.80 -12.15
C THR A 59 11.74 -5.75 -13.05
N SER A 60 10.45 -5.47 -12.85
CA SER A 60 9.74 -4.42 -13.60
C SER A 60 10.32 -3.03 -13.29
N ASN A 61 10.30 -2.14 -14.29
CA ASN A 61 10.62 -0.74 -14.08
C ASN A 61 9.58 -0.07 -13.19
N SER A 62 10.06 0.69 -12.19
CA SER A 62 9.20 1.41 -11.24
C SER A 62 9.07 2.87 -11.67
N THR A 63 8.39 3.11 -12.78
CA THR A 63 8.04 4.48 -13.19
C THR A 63 6.75 4.91 -12.51
N LEU A 64 6.74 6.12 -11.93
CA LEU A 64 5.52 6.69 -11.41
C LEU A 64 4.45 6.78 -12.51
N PRO A 65 3.17 6.47 -12.19
CA PRO A 65 2.08 6.71 -13.11
C PRO A 65 1.98 8.20 -13.51
N PRO A 66 1.37 8.52 -14.65
CA PRO A 66 0.94 9.90 -14.91
C PRO A 66 0.08 10.40 -13.73
N ASN A 67 0.19 11.66 -13.39
CA ASN A 67 -0.54 12.31 -12.28
C ASN A 67 -0.18 11.76 -10.87
N ALA A 68 0.91 11.03 -10.72
CA ALA A 68 1.45 10.62 -9.43
C ALA A 68 2.74 11.38 -9.11
N ALA A 69 2.92 11.75 -7.83
CA ALA A 69 4.15 12.36 -7.35
C ALA A 69 4.46 11.92 -5.92
N TYR A 70 5.74 11.88 -5.57
CA TYR A 70 6.13 11.83 -4.17
C TYR A 70 6.06 13.23 -3.58
N ILE A 71 5.53 13.36 -2.36
CA ILE A 71 5.52 14.64 -1.65
C ILE A 71 6.96 15.05 -1.36
N ASN A 72 7.33 16.29 -1.73
CA ASN A 72 8.67 16.80 -1.46
C ASN A 72 8.97 16.82 0.03
N ASP A 73 10.18 16.42 0.40
CA ASP A 73 10.68 16.37 1.79
C ASP A 73 9.79 15.57 2.74
N TYR A 74 9.11 14.53 2.23
CA TYR A 74 8.16 13.76 3.02
C TYR A 74 8.78 13.12 4.26
N ALA A 75 10.08 12.82 4.25
CA ALA A 75 10.79 12.24 5.39
C ALA A 75 10.80 13.17 6.62
N GLY A 76 10.67 14.48 6.42
CA GLY A 76 10.62 15.49 7.48
C GLY A 76 9.21 15.81 7.98
N ILE A 77 8.15 15.24 7.39
CA ILE A 77 6.76 15.49 7.80
C ILE A 77 6.44 14.58 9.01
N ASN A 78 6.19 15.17 10.17
CA ASN A 78 6.03 14.46 11.43
C ASN A 78 4.59 14.40 11.93
N THR A 79 3.70 15.24 11.39
CA THR A 79 2.31 15.33 11.82
C THR A 79 1.35 15.42 10.64
N LEU A 80 0.11 14.98 10.86
CA LEU A 80 -0.96 15.12 9.87
C LEU A 80 -1.21 16.59 9.50
N ASN A 81 -1.12 17.51 10.48
CA ASN A 81 -1.29 18.93 10.24
C ASN A 81 -0.19 19.51 9.32
N GLU A 82 1.06 19.08 9.48
CA GLU A 82 2.14 19.45 8.54
C GLU A 82 1.88 18.91 7.14
N LEU A 83 1.37 17.68 7.03
CA LEU A 83 1.03 17.07 5.75
C LEU A 83 -0.11 17.82 5.05
N ILE A 84 -1.20 18.14 5.77
CA ILE A 84 -2.33 18.91 5.25
C ILE A 84 -1.88 20.29 4.77
N LYS A 85 -1.01 20.97 5.53
CA LYS A 85 -0.47 22.30 5.17
C LYS A 85 0.37 22.32 3.90
N LYS A 86 0.79 21.18 3.36
CA LYS A 86 1.43 21.12 2.02
C LYS A 86 0.44 21.41 0.89
N PHE A 87 -0.87 21.35 1.16
CA PHE A 87 -1.94 21.48 0.16
C PHE A 87 -2.99 22.52 0.60
N PRO A 88 -2.60 23.79 0.82
CA PRO A 88 -3.51 24.80 1.35
C PRO A 88 -4.69 25.04 0.38
N GLY A 89 -5.89 25.14 0.94
CA GLY A 89 -7.12 25.41 0.19
C GLY A 89 -7.63 24.24 -0.65
N LYS A 90 -7.05 23.05 -0.54
CA LYS A 90 -7.50 21.86 -1.26
C LYS A 90 -8.34 20.93 -0.38
N LYS A 91 -9.39 20.36 -0.96
CA LYS A 91 -10.07 19.20 -0.41
C LYS A 91 -9.19 17.96 -0.61
N LEU A 92 -9.01 17.15 0.43
CA LEU A 92 -8.10 16.00 0.40
C LEU A 92 -8.81 14.71 0.76
N TYR A 93 -8.57 13.67 0.01
CA TYR A 93 -8.87 12.29 0.37
C TYR A 93 -7.58 11.59 0.76
N PHE A 94 -7.58 10.97 1.92
CA PHE A 94 -6.46 10.21 2.43
C PHE A 94 -6.77 8.72 2.40
N ASP A 95 -5.85 7.95 1.82
CA ASP A 95 -5.81 6.49 1.87
C ASP A 95 -4.57 6.06 2.67
N VAL A 96 -4.80 5.57 3.89
CA VAL A 96 -3.73 5.04 4.75
C VAL A 96 -3.64 3.53 4.54
N TRP A 97 -2.49 3.11 4.06
CA TRP A 97 -2.25 1.73 3.60
C TRP A 97 -0.85 1.22 3.94
N ALA A 98 -0.57 -0.03 3.60
CA ALA A 98 0.79 -0.59 3.65
C ALA A 98 0.97 -1.69 2.60
N THR A 99 2.21 -1.96 2.22
CA THR A 99 2.52 -3.00 1.21
C THR A 99 2.11 -4.39 1.65
N TRP A 100 2.13 -4.66 2.96
CA TRP A 100 1.70 -5.93 3.57
C TRP A 100 0.18 -6.02 3.79
N CYS A 101 -0.59 -4.95 3.59
CA CYS A 101 -2.04 -4.90 3.79
C CYS A 101 -2.77 -5.50 2.58
N GLY A 102 -3.29 -6.72 2.72
CA GLY A 102 -4.03 -7.43 1.67
C GLY A 102 -5.31 -6.71 1.26
N SER A 103 -6.13 -6.34 2.25
CA SER A 103 -7.38 -5.60 2.04
C SER A 103 -7.17 -4.24 1.37
N CYS A 104 -6.07 -3.55 1.66
CA CYS A 104 -5.74 -2.29 0.96
C CYS A 104 -5.58 -2.52 -0.56
N ARG A 105 -4.85 -3.58 -0.93
CA ARG A 105 -4.66 -3.91 -2.35
C ARG A 105 -5.94 -4.36 -3.04
N ASP A 106 -6.86 -4.97 -2.30
CA ASP A 106 -8.17 -5.33 -2.84
C ASP A 106 -9.01 -4.10 -3.18
N GLU A 107 -8.88 -3.01 -2.41
CA GLU A 107 -9.55 -1.73 -2.66
C GLU A 107 -8.99 -1.01 -3.90
N PHE A 108 -7.71 -1.19 -4.25
CA PHE A 108 -7.12 -0.58 -5.46
C PHE A 108 -7.78 -1.02 -6.77
N LYS A 109 -8.62 -2.05 -6.77
CA LYS A 109 -9.43 -2.46 -7.93
C LYS A 109 -10.46 -1.39 -8.31
N TYR A 110 -10.88 -0.58 -7.35
CA TYR A 110 -11.91 0.46 -7.53
C TYR A 110 -11.33 1.86 -7.79
N LYS A 111 -10.00 1.96 -7.94
CA LYS A 111 -9.30 3.25 -8.09
C LYS A 111 -9.77 4.10 -9.27
N ASP A 112 -10.14 3.47 -10.40
CA ASP A 112 -10.52 4.21 -11.60
C ASP A 112 -11.85 4.96 -11.40
N GLU A 113 -12.79 4.37 -10.67
CA GLU A 113 -14.05 5.01 -10.25
C GLU A 113 -13.79 6.06 -9.19
N LEU A 114 -12.94 5.74 -8.20
CA LEU A 114 -12.49 6.70 -7.19
C LEU A 114 -11.89 7.95 -7.84
N TYR A 115 -10.96 7.82 -8.80
CA TYR A 115 -10.31 8.97 -9.45
C TYR A 115 -11.29 9.82 -10.24
N LYS A 116 -12.28 9.22 -10.91
CA LYS A 116 -13.35 9.97 -11.57
C LYS A 116 -14.13 10.81 -10.57
N LEU A 117 -14.49 10.21 -9.43
CA LEU A 117 -15.24 10.88 -8.38
C LEU A 117 -14.42 12.00 -7.72
N MET A 118 -13.14 11.76 -7.42
CA MET A 118 -12.23 12.76 -6.86
C MET A 118 -12.09 13.96 -7.79
N LYS A 119 -11.88 13.70 -9.07
CA LYS A 119 -11.74 14.76 -10.09
C LYS A 119 -13.03 15.59 -10.24
N ALA A 120 -14.20 14.93 -10.21
CA ALA A 120 -15.49 15.60 -10.31
C ALA A 120 -15.77 16.55 -9.13
N ASN A 121 -15.15 16.33 -7.97
CA ASN A 121 -15.34 17.10 -6.74
C ASN A 121 -14.13 18.00 -6.37
N ASP A 122 -13.13 18.13 -7.24
CA ASP A 122 -11.84 18.83 -6.98
C ASP A 122 -11.16 18.35 -5.70
N ILE A 123 -11.14 17.03 -5.47
CA ILE A 123 -10.51 16.40 -4.31
C ILE A 123 -9.17 15.80 -4.74
N MET A 124 -8.10 16.15 -4.03
CA MET A 124 -6.78 15.59 -4.25
C MET A 124 -6.61 14.27 -3.46
N VAL A 125 -6.06 13.25 -4.11
CA VAL A 125 -5.77 11.94 -3.49
C VAL A 125 -4.39 11.96 -2.86
N ILE A 126 -4.32 11.57 -1.59
CA ILE A 126 -3.09 11.43 -0.80
C ILE A 126 -3.00 9.99 -0.29
N TYR A 127 -2.01 9.25 -0.77
CA TYR A 127 -1.68 7.91 -0.28
C TYR A 127 -0.62 8.00 0.81
N VAL A 128 -0.94 7.54 2.00
CA VAL A 128 -0.03 7.50 3.15
C VAL A 128 0.31 6.05 3.45
N SER A 129 1.53 5.62 3.12
CA SER A 129 2.03 4.31 3.51
C SER A 129 2.58 4.36 4.93
N VAL A 130 2.24 3.35 5.73
CA VAL A 130 2.82 3.12 7.07
C VAL A 130 3.84 1.98 7.06
N ASP A 131 4.50 1.78 5.93
CA ASP A 131 5.59 0.81 5.79
C ASP A 131 6.88 1.29 6.46
N ASP A 132 7.64 0.36 7.00
CA ASP A 132 9.00 0.59 7.51
C ASP A 132 9.98 0.91 6.37
N ASP A 133 11.17 1.43 6.72
CA ASP A 133 12.21 1.87 5.77
C ASP A 133 12.70 0.74 4.85
N GLU A 134 12.77 -0.49 5.35
CA GLU A 134 13.18 -1.68 4.58
C GLU A 134 12.22 -2.00 3.43
N ARG A 135 10.99 -1.45 3.46
CA ARG A 135 9.98 -1.66 2.42
C ARG A 135 9.88 -0.54 1.38
N ASP A 136 10.79 0.44 1.39
CA ASP A 136 10.75 1.59 0.46
C ASP A 136 10.72 1.14 -1.02
N GLU A 137 11.57 0.18 -1.40
CA GLU A 137 11.56 -0.37 -2.77
C GLU A 137 10.22 -1.01 -3.11
N THR A 138 9.67 -1.82 -2.21
CA THR A 138 8.38 -2.50 -2.42
C THR A 138 7.24 -1.49 -2.52
N TRP A 139 7.24 -0.46 -1.68
CA TRP A 139 6.27 0.63 -1.70
C TRP A 139 6.27 1.36 -3.06
N ARG A 140 7.45 1.78 -3.55
CA ARG A 140 7.57 2.43 -4.86
C ARG A 140 7.11 1.53 -6.01
N LYS A 141 7.48 0.26 -5.97
CA LYS A 141 7.06 -0.72 -6.97
C LYS A 141 5.56 -0.96 -6.95
N MET A 142 4.92 -0.99 -5.78
CA MET A 142 3.46 -1.14 -5.67
C MET A 142 2.70 0.07 -6.23
N ILE A 143 3.17 1.29 -5.99
CA ILE A 143 2.58 2.50 -6.60
C ILE A 143 2.56 2.36 -8.12
N SER A 144 3.68 1.98 -8.71
CA SER A 144 3.80 1.75 -10.17
C SER A 144 2.93 0.58 -10.65
N HIS A 145 2.99 -0.55 -9.96
CA HIS A 145 2.28 -1.78 -10.32
C HIS A 145 0.76 -1.61 -10.32
N TYR A 146 0.23 -0.99 -9.28
CA TYR A 146 -1.21 -0.70 -9.15
C TYR A 146 -1.62 0.58 -9.88
N LYS A 147 -0.67 1.33 -10.47
CA LYS A 147 -0.90 2.61 -11.17
C LYS A 147 -1.66 3.58 -10.27
N LEU A 148 -1.18 3.79 -9.06
CA LEU A 148 -1.82 4.68 -8.10
C LEU A 148 -1.48 6.13 -8.44
N GLU A 149 -2.50 6.89 -8.86
CA GLU A 149 -2.40 8.34 -9.16
C GLU A 149 -2.64 9.16 -7.90
N GLY A 150 -1.93 10.28 -7.74
CA GLY A 150 -2.06 11.16 -6.59
C GLY A 150 -0.72 11.48 -5.93
N GLN A 151 -0.80 11.99 -4.71
CA GLN A 151 0.39 12.33 -3.92
C GLN A 151 0.74 11.18 -2.99
N HIS A 152 2.01 10.82 -2.93
CA HIS A 152 2.48 9.68 -2.17
C HIS A 152 3.46 10.10 -1.08
N ILE A 153 3.22 9.58 0.12
CA ILE A 153 4.13 9.70 1.26
C ILE A 153 4.27 8.35 1.95
N ARG A 154 5.50 8.01 2.33
CA ARG A 154 5.73 6.95 3.32
C ARG A 154 5.96 7.64 4.67
N ALA A 155 5.07 7.37 5.61
CA ALA A 155 5.09 7.98 6.93
C ALA A 155 6.37 7.57 7.69
N ASN A 156 7.07 8.53 8.25
CA ASN A 156 8.08 8.24 9.26
C ASN A 156 7.40 7.84 10.59
N LYS A 157 8.17 7.37 11.56
CA LYS A 157 7.66 6.91 12.86
C LYS A 157 6.85 7.97 13.62
N MET A 158 7.18 9.25 13.43
CA MET A 158 6.48 10.35 14.11
C MET A 158 5.11 10.61 13.46
N LEU A 159 5.04 10.63 12.13
CA LEU A 159 3.79 10.80 11.41
C LEU A 159 2.86 9.58 11.63
N ASP A 160 3.37 8.35 11.58
CA ASP A 160 2.57 7.15 11.87
C ASP A 160 2.00 7.21 13.30
N LYS A 161 2.82 7.56 14.29
CA LYS A 161 2.36 7.75 15.66
C LYS A 161 1.31 8.86 15.78
N ASN A 162 1.52 9.99 15.09
CA ASN A 162 0.58 11.11 15.12
C ASN A 162 -0.77 10.72 14.50
N LEU A 163 -0.78 10.00 13.36
CA LEU A 163 -1.98 9.47 12.74
C LEU A 163 -2.75 8.56 13.71
N ARG A 164 -2.08 7.58 14.31
CA ARG A 164 -2.69 6.65 15.27
C ARG A 164 -3.31 7.36 16.45
N LEU A 165 -2.63 8.35 17.04
CA LEU A 165 -3.15 9.13 18.16
C LEU A 165 -4.34 10.00 17.77
N THR A 166 -4.29 10.64 16.59
CA THR A 166 -5.36 11.53 16.12
C THR A 166 -6.68 10.79 15.93
N PHE A 167 -6.64 9.52 15.54
CA PHE A 167 -7.84 8.81 15.16
C PHE A 167 -8.29 7.76 16.17
N SER A 168 -7.40 6.98 16.79
CA SER A 168 -7.79 5.94 17.74
C SER A 168 -7.69 6.37 19.20
N GLY A 169 -6.91 7.41 19.49
CA GLY A 169 -6.59 7.83 20.86
C GLY A 169 -5.77 6.80 21.67
N LYS A 170 -5.66 5.56 21.19
CA LYS A 170 -4.97 4.44 21.87
C LYS A 170 -3.92 3.73 21.00
N GLY A 171 -3.58 4.31 19.84
CA GLY A 171 -2.46 3.85 19.02
C GLY A 171 -2.73 2.72 18.04
N GLY A 172 -3.97 2.22 17.89
CA GLY A 172 -4.33 1.20 16.91
C GLY A 172 -5.23 1.75 15.81
N ILE A 173 -4.84 1.60 14.54
CA ILE A 173 -5.72 1.79 13.38
C ILE A 173 -5.73 0.50 12.56
N ALA A 174 -6.91 0.11 12.07
CA ALA A 174 -7.03 -0.97 11.11
C ALA A 174 -6.83 -0.42 9.70
N LEU A 175 -6.09 -1.14 8.87
CA LEU A 175 -5.90 -0.80 7.46
C LEU A 175 -6.82 -1.65 6.57
N PRO A 176 -7.28 -1.12 5.42
CA PRO A 176 -7.13 0.25 4.94
C PRO A 176 -7.93 1.23 5.77
N TRP A 177 -7.51 2.48 5.77
CA TRP A 177 -8.25 3.49 6.47
C TRP A 177 -8.31 4.78 5.66
N TYR A 178 -9.52 5.34 5.55
CA TYR A 178 -9.85 6.48 4.71
C TYR A 178 -10.41 7.62 5.53
N PHE A 179 -10.01 8.85 5.19
CA PHE A 179 -10.61 10.04 5.78
C PHE A 179 -10.59 11.21 4.79
N LEU A 180 -11.44 12.19 5.04
CA LEU A 180 -11.61 13.36 4.19
C LEU A 180 -11.29 14.63 4.99
N VAL A 181 -10.58 15.54 4.31
CA VAL A 181 -10.20 16.87 4.84
C VAL A 181 -10.75 17.92 3.91
N ASP A 182 -11.43 18.93 4.48
CA ASP A 182 -12.02 20.03 3.72
C ASP A 182 -10.99 21.08 3.26
N SER A 183 -11.44 22.08 2.51
CA SER A 183 -10.58 23.17 1.99
C SER A 183 -9.97 24.07 3.09
N LYS A 184 -10.50 24.02 4.32
CA LYS A 184 -9.95 24.74 5.48
C LYS A 184 -8.87 23.95 6.21
N GLY A 185 -8.65 22.69 5.81
CA GLY A 185 -7.70 21.77 6.42
C GLY A 185 -8.26 21.05 7.65
N GLU A 186 -9.59 21.02 7.83
CA GLU A 186 -10.25 20.34 8.93
C GLU A 186 -10.70 18.93 8.50
N ILE A 187 -10.66 17.97 9.42
CA ILE A 187 -11.09 16.59 9.15
C ILE A 187 -12.63 16.58 9.11
N ALA A 188 -13.19 16.58 7.91
CA ALA A 188 -14.64 16.53 7.69
C ALA A 188 -15.22 15.15 7.96
N VAL A 189 -14.51 14.07 7.59
CA VAL A 189 -14.93 12.69 7.81
C VAL A 189 -13.74 11.87 8.31
N LYS A 190 -13.81 11.38 9.55
CA LYS A 190 -12.73 10.58 10.19
C LYS A 190 -12.61 9.16 9.64
N TYR A 191 -13.72 8.57 9.23
CA TYR A 191 -13.82 7.20 8.77
C TYR A 191 -14.71 7.20 7.53
N ALA A 192 -14.12 7.53 6.39
CA ALA A 192 -14.81 7.50 5.12
C ALA A 192 -15.03 6.05 4.66
N ALA A 193 -16.08 5.82 3.89
CA ALA A 193 -16.35 4.52 3.30
C ALA A 193 -15.21 4.09 2.36
N PRO A 194 -14.98 2.78 2.20
CA PRO A 194 -13.98 2.28 1.26
C PRO A 194 -14.42 2.52 -0.18
N PRO A 195 -13.48 2.58 -1.15
CA PRO A 195 -13.79 2.69 -2.58
C PRO A 195 -14.73 1.60 -3.12
N SER A 196 -14.75 0.42 -2.49
CA SER A 196 -15.69 -0.67 -2.82
C SER A 196 -17.16 -0.35 -2.49
N ASP A 197 -17.43 0.63 -1.61
CA ASP A 197 -18.79 1.14 -1.27
C ASP A 197 -18.94 2.58 -1.77
N MET A 198 -18.95 2.75 -3.08
CA MET A 198 -18.94 4.06 -3.74
C MET A 198 -20.16 4.92 -3.37
N ALA A 199 -21.34 4.32 -3.22
CA ALA A 199 -22.56 5.05 -2.86
C ALA A 199 -22.44 5.72 -1.47
N LYS A 200 -21.89 5.01 -0.49
CA LYS A 200 -21.64 5.54 0.84
C LYS A 200 -20.50 6.55 0.82
N PHE A 201 -19.50 6.32 0.00
CA PHE A 201 -18.37 7.22 -0.17
C PHE A 201 -18.80 8.58 -0.77
N GLU A 202 -19.68 8.58 -1.78
CA GLU A 202 -20.29 9.81 -2.31
C GLU A 202 -21.05 10.59 -1.22
N ALA A 203 -21.82 9.89 -0.37
CA ALA A 203 -22.49 10.52 0.76
C ALA A 203 -21.50 11.12 1.79
N ASP A 204 -20.31 10.52 1.95
CA ASP A 204 -19.28 11.07 2.81
C ASP A 204 -18.64 12.35 2.22
N ILE A 205 -18.44 12.42 0.90
CA ILE A 205 -17.95 13.63 0.21
C ILE A 205 -18.90 14.82 0.43
N GLN A 206 -20.20 14.60 0.45
CA GLN A 206 -21.19 15.69 0.69
C GLN A 206 -21.07 16.32 2.10
N LYS A 207 -20.35 15.70 3.03
CA LYS A 207 -20.07 16.26 4.35
C LYS A 207 -18.92 17.27 4.35
N MET A 208 -18.12 17.33 3.28
CA MET A 208 -17.06 18.32 3.14
C MET A 208 -17.68 19.67 2.76
N LYS A 209 -17.70 20.59 3.73
CA LYS A 209 -18.17 21.95 3.53
C LYS A 209 -17.13 22.77 2.73
N ASP A 210 -17.62 23.66 1.88
CA ASP A 210 -16.80 24.66 1.21
C ASP A 210 -16.33 25.76 2.17
#